data_62a431266c6da7cc8c4c0b8168658db9
#
_entry.id   62a431266c6da7cc8c4c0b8168658db9
#
_cell.length_a   1.000
_cell.length_b   1.000
_cell.length_c   1.000
_cell.angle_alpha   90.00
_cell.angle_beta   90.00
_cell.angle_gamma   90.00
#
_symmetry.space_group_name_H-M   'P 1'
#
loop_
_entity.id
_entity.type
_entity.pdbx_description
1 polymer ?
#
loop_
_entity_poly.entity_id
_entity_poly.type
_entity_poly.pdbx_seq_one_letter_code
_entity_poly.pdbx_strand_id
1 'polypeptide(L)'
;MTSADGRGKSRRDTLLPIILCLCFIASSIIFLVQMILKSQKENVAYLYDAANQTRTSILKQIEGDWQTLEGLAVSLRELATLDESQIMTILKDINKENAFIRMGYADINGNARMVDMEGNVEEVNLKGMDFFERALQGEKSISNTFADQQDASGYINYFGVRINDGNGNA
;
A
#
# COMPACT_ATOMS: atom_id res chain seq x y z
N MET A 1 68.36 13.46 61.68
CA MET A 1 68.29 12.50 60.56
C MET A 1 66.91 11.95 60.59
N THR A 2 66.06 12.35 59.64
CA THR A 2 64.84 11.66 59.24
C THR A 2 63.91 12.65 58.54
N SER A 3 63.86 12.62 57.23
CA SER A 3 62.66 13.08 56.51
C SER A 3 62.88 12.91 55.00
N ALA A 4 62.58 11.77 54.46
CA ALA A 4 62.56 11.59 53.03
C ALA A 4 61.59 10.47 52.53
N ASP A 5 60.50 10.22 53.27
CA ASP A 5 59.58 9.11 52.83
C ASP A 5 58.11 9.54 52.64
N GLY A 6 57.80 10.81 52.61
CA GLY A 6 56.42 11.31 52.54
C GLY A 6 55.85 11.63 51.13
N ARG A 7 56.71 11.78 50.09
CA ARG A 7 56.26 12.30 48.77
C ARG A 7 55.86 11.28 47.72
N GLY A 8 56.17 10.02 47.90
CA GLY A 8 55.84 8.97 46.97
C GLY A 8 54.41 8.38 47.15
N LYS A 9 53.94 8.40 48.38
CA LYS A 9 52.62 7.82 48.76
C LYS A 9 51.45 8.69 48.29
N SER A 10 51.57 10.01 48.36
CA SER A 10 50.50 10.96 48.00
C SER A 10 50.18 10.98 46.48
N ARG A 11 51.10 10.73 45.58
CA ARG A 11 50.88 10.73 44.13
C ARG A 11 50.18 9.45 43.67
N ARG A 12 50.47 8.29 44.24
CA ARG A 12 49.83 7.01 43.92
C ARG A 12 48.37 6.99 44.38
N ASP A 13 48.08 7.56 45.56
CA ASP A 13 46.74 7.56 46.14
C ASP A 13 45.78 8.46 45.39
N THR A 14 46.25 9.47 44.66
CA THR A 14 45.44 10.34 43.80
C THR A 14 45.35 9.87 42.37
N LEU A 15 46.34 9.13 41.81
CA LEU A 15 46.32 8.60 40.47
C LEU A 15 45.33 7.42 40.30
N LEU A 16 45.18 6.58 41.27
CA LEU A 16 44.33 5.42 41.23
C LEU A 16 42.83 5.75 41.04
N PRO A 17 42.23 6.71 41.79
CA PRO A 17 40.85 7.11 41.55
C PRO A 17 40.64 7.80 40.18
N ILE A 18 41.63 8.58 39.71
CA ILE A 18 41.56 9.23 38.38
C ILE A 18 41.50 8.16 37.25
N ILE A 19 42.36 7.15 37.34
CA ILE A 19 42.35 6.04 36.33
C ILE A 19 40.99 5.28 36.37
N LEU A 20 40.46 5.01 37.55
CA LEU A 20 39.15 4.38 37.73
C LEU A 20 38.03 5.22 37.10
N CYS A 21 38.01 6.52 37.35
CA CYS A 21 37.03 7.42 36.72
C CYS A 21 37.15 7.44 35.18
N LEU A 22 38.37 7.46 34.64
CA LEU A 22 38.60 7.43 33.17
C LEU A 22 38.13 6.09 32.56
N CYS A 23 38.42 4.98 33.24
CA CYS A 23 37.89 3.65 32.78
C CYS A 23 36.37 3.61 32.82
N PHE A 24 35.73 4.19 33.82
CA PHE A 24 34.28 4.23 33.92
C PHE A 24 33.65 5.10 32.82
N ILE A 25 34.23 6.25 32.52
CA ILE A 25 33.81 7.14 31.45
C ILE A 25 33.97 6.43 30.09
N ALA A 26 35.12 5.78 29.84
CA ALA A 26 35.39 5.08 28.62
C ALA A 26 34.38 3.91 28.41
N SER A 27 34.12 3.11 29.43
CA SER A 27 33.14 2.03 29.36
C SER A 27 31.71 2.54 29.10
N SER A 28 31.33 3.66 29.69
CA SER A 28 30.03 4.29 29.46
C SER A 28 29.89 4.78 28.01
N ILE A 29 30.91 5.39 27.45
CA ILE A 29 30.93 5.82 26.04
C ILE A 29 30.79 4.61 25.10
N ILE A 30 31.56 3.56 25.34
CA ILE A 30 31.47 2.31 24.53
C ILE A 30 30.05 1.74 24.59
N PHE A 31 29.47 1.67 25.77
CA PHE A 31 28.10 1.17 25.94
C PHE A 31 27.08 2.03 25.17
N LEU A 32 27.16 3.36 25.27
CA LEU A 32 26.28 4.26 24.53
C LEU A 32 26.41 4.10 23.02
N VAL A 33 27.63 3.98 22.51
CA VAL A 33 27.88 3.75 21.06
C VAL A 33 27.26 2.42 20.61
N GLN A 34 27.46 1.36 21.38
CA GLN A 34 26.87 0.05 21.07
C GLN A 34 25.34 0.11 21.11
N MET A 35 24.75 0.80 22.07
CA MET A 35 23.31 0.95 22.17
C MET A 35 22.72 1.72 20.96
N ILE A 36 23.37 2.80 20.55
CA ILE A 36 22.96 3.58 19.37
C ILE A 36 23.03 2.73 18.09
N LEU A 37 24.15 2.02 17.87
CA LEU A 37 24.33 1.18 16.69
C LEU A 37 23.31 0.02 16.65
N LYS A 38 23.01 -0.57 17.79
CA LYS A 38 21.99 -1.62 17.91
C LYS A 38 20.59 -1.08 17.60
N SER A 39 20.23 0.06 18.21
CA SER A 39 18.93 0.72 17.97
C SER A 39 18.72 1.09 16.51
N GLN A 40 19.75 1.59 15.82
CA GLN A 40 19.65 1.90 14.39
C GLN A 40 19.37 0.65 13.54
N LYS A 41 20.05 -0.46 13.82
CA LYS A 41 19.82 -1.72 13.10
C LYS A 41 18.41 -2.26 13.33
N GLU A 42 17.93 -2.21 14.56
CA GLU A 42 16.57 -2.65 14.91
C GLU A 42 15.51 -1.77 14.25
N ASN A 43 15.70 -0.45 14.21
CA ASN A 43 14.80 0.47 13.55
C ASN A 43 14.72 0.24 12.03
N VAL A 44 15.85 0.00 11.37
CA VAL A 44 15.89 -0.32 9.93
C VAL A 44 15.18 -1.64 9.64
N ALA A 45 15.43 -2.68 10.44
CA ALA A 45 14.76 -3.96 10.30
C ALA A 45 13.24 -3.82 10.49
N TYR A 46 12.81 -3.10 11.52
CA TYR A 46 11.40 -2.83 11.76
C TYR A 46 10.71 -2.08 10.59
N LEU A 47 11.37 -1.06 10.05
CA LEU A 47 10.85 -0.33 8.88
C LEU A 47 10.74 -1.22 7.64
N TYR A 48 11.72 -2.09 7.43
CA TYR A 48 11.69 -3.05 6.32
C TYR A 48 10.56 -4.07 6.48
N ASP A 49 10.38 -4.61 7.66
CA ASP A 49 9.29 -5.55 7.95
C ASP A 49 7.92 -4.89 7.82
N ALA A 50 7.76 -3.66 8.33
CA ALA A 50 6.54 -2.88 8.18
C ALA A 50 6.23 -2.59 6.70
N ALA A 51 7.23 -2.21 5.91
CA ALA A 51 7.07 -1.98 4.47
C ALA A 51 6.68 -3.27 3.73
N ASN A 52 7.30 -4.41 4.05
CA ASN A 52 6.95 -5.70 3.46
C ASN A 52 5.53 -6.15 3.84
N GLN A 53 5.14 -5.95 5.08
CA GLN A 53 3.78 -6.26 5.54
C GLN A 53 2.75 -5.40 4.81
N THR A 54 3.00 -4.09 4.69
CA THR A 54 2.15 -3.17 3.94
C THR A 54 2.05 -3.57 2.47
N ARG A 55 3.18 -3.87 1.82
CA ARG A 55 3.20 -4.38 0.44
C ARG A 55 2.34 -5.63 0.28
N THR A 56 2.50 -6.59 1.18
CA THR A 56 1.73 -7.85 1.13
C THR A 56 0.24 -7.60 1.31
N SER A 57 -0.14 -6.68 2.20
CA SER A 57 -1.54 -6.30 2.40
C SER A 57 -2.14 -5.65 1.16
N ILE A 58 -1.40 -4.73 0.51
CA ILE A 58 -1.83 -4.09 -0.73
C ILE A 58 -2.00 -5.12 -1.85
N LEU A 59 -1.05 -6.06 -2.02
CA LEU A 59 -1.15 -7.09 -3.04
C LEU A 59 -2.35 -8.02 -2.82
N LYS A 60 -2.66 -8.37 -1.57
CA LYS A 60 -3.85 -9.16 -1.24
C LYS A 60 -5.14 -8.40 -1.52
N GLN A 61 -5.17 -7.09 -1.25
CA GLN A 61 -6.32 -6.25 -1.57
C GLN A 61 -6.56 -6.23 -3.08
N ILE A 62 -5.52 -5.94 -3.87
CA ILE A 62 -5.60 -5.93 -5.34
C ILE A 62 -6.08 -7.29 -5.89
N GLU A 63 -5.59 -8.40 -5.34
CA GLU A 63 -6.05 -9.73 -5.76
C GLU A 63 -7.53 -9.97 -5.39
N GLY A 64 -7.97 -9.51 -4.23
CA GLY A 64 -9.38 -9.53 -3.84
C GLY A 64 -10.27 -8.71 -4.77
N ASP A 65 -9.81 -7.51 -5.15
CA ASP A 65 -10.49 -6.64 -6.10
C ASP A 65 -10.65 -7.33 -7.47
N TRP A 66 -9.61 -8.01 -7.95
CA TRP A 66 -9.67 -8.81 -9.17
C TRP A 66 -10.68 -9.94 -9.09
N GLN A 67 -10.68 -10.70 -8.00
CA GLN A 67 -11.64 -11.81 -7.82
C GLN A 67 -13.08 -11.31 -7.81
N THR A 68 -13.32 -10.14 -7.19
CA THR A 68 -14.64 -9.50 -7.20
C THR A 68 -15.08 -9.14 -8.63
N LEU A 69 -14.19 -8.49 -9.40
CA LEU A 69 -14.50 -8.08 -10.77
C LEU A 69 -14.71 -9.28 -11.72
N GLU A 70 -13.89 -10.32 -11.60
CA GLU A 70 -14.05 -11.54 -12.41
C GLU A 70 -15.35 -12.28 -12.06
N GLY A 71 -15.66 -12.39 -10.77
CA GLY A 71 -16.93 -12.98 -10.33
C GLY A 71 -18.13 -12.19 -10.82
N LEU A 72 -18.05 -10.86 -10.81
CA LEU A 72 -19.08 -9.99 -11.36
C LEU A 72 -19.21 -10.15 -12.88
N ALA A 73 -18.10 -10.19 -13.62
CA ALA A 73 -18.12 -10.38 -15.07
C ALA A 73 -18.79 -11.71 -15.47
N VAL A 74 -18.53 -12.79 -14.73
CA VAL A 74 -19.22 -14.07 -14.92
C VAL A 74 -20.70 -13.93 -14.60
N SER A 75 -21.07 -13.28 -13.51
CA SER A 75 -22.48 -13.09 -13.11
C SER A 75 -23.25 -12.26 -14.12
N LEU A 76 -22.69 -11.17 -14.62
CA LEU A 76 -23.32 -10.32 -15.63
C LEU A 76 -23.53 -11.06 -16.95
N ARG A 77 -22.57 -11.92 -17.35
CA ARG A 77 -22.72 -12.77 -18.52
C ARG A 77 -23.93 -13.71 -18.40
N GLU A 78 -24.11 -14.37 -17.26
CA GLU A 78 -25.22 -15.28 -17.03
C GLU A 78 -26.57 -14.54 -16.95
N LEU A 79 -26.53 -13.27 -16.57
CA LEU A 79 -27.68 -12.39 -16.40
C LEU A 79 -27.89 -11.43 -17.60
N ALA A 80 -27.49 -11.83 -18.80
CA ALA A 80 -27.56 -11.02 -20.02
C ALA A 80 -28.98 -10.49 -20.38
N THR A 81 -30.02 -10.92 -19.65
CA THR A 81 -31.40 -10.45 -19.80
C THR A 81 -31.75 -9.26 -18.91
N LEU A 82 -30.85 -8.83 -18.05
CA LEU A 82 -31.07 -7.70 -17.15
C LEU A 82 -31.14 -6.39 -17.94
N ASP A 83 -32.04 -5.53 -17.52
CA ASP A 83 -32.04 -4.15 -18.00
C ASP A 83 -30.92 -3.35 -17.31
N GLU A 84 -30.62 -2.21 -17.89
CA GLU A 84 -29.56 -1.32 -17.44
C GLU A 84 -29.72 -0.87 -15.97
N SER A 85 -30.95 -0.61 -15.53
CA SER A 85 -31.24 -0.15 -14.16
C SER A 85 -30.95 -1.25 -13.14
N GLN A 86 -31.21 -2.49 -13.50
CA GLN A 86 -30.90 -3.67 -12.69
C GLN A 86 -29.39 -3.87 -12.56
N ILE A 87 -28.66 -3.73 -13.67
CA ILE A 87 -27.18 -3.81 -13.69
C ILE A 87 -26.59 -2.74 -12.74
N MET A 88 -27.02 -1.49 -12.88
CA MET A 88 -26.50 -0.41 -12.04
C MET A 88 -26.85 -0.60 -10.55
N THR A 89 -27.99 -1.20 -10.24
CA THR A 89 -28.37 -1.55 -8.85
C THR A 89 -27.42 -2.62 -8.30
N ILE A 90 -27.15 -3.67 -9.06
CA ILE A 90 -26.20 -4.73 -8.67
C ILE A 90 -24.80 -4.17 -8.46
N LEU A 91 -24.31 -3.32 -9.37
CA LEU A 91 -23.01 -2.69 -9.26
C LEU A 91 -22.89 -1.82 -8.01
N LYS A 92 -23.94 -1.04 -7.70
CA LYS A 92 -24.01 -0.24 -6.49
C LYS A 92 -23.94 -1.09 -5.22
N ASP A 93 -24.69 -2.18 -5.16
CA ASP A 93 -24.73 -3.05 -3.98
C ASP A 93 -23.39 -3.77 -3.78
N ILE A 94 -22.79 -4.28 -4.85
CA ILE A 94 -21.43 -4.88 -4.81
C ILE A 94 -20.39 -3.82 -4.40
N ASN A 95 -20.52 -2.60 -4.90
CA ASN A 95 -19.62 -1.50 -4.55
C ASN A 95 -19.62 -1.21 -3.04
N LYS A 96 -20.80 -1.18 -2.41
CA LYS A 96 -20.91 -1.00 -0.95
C LYS A 96 -20.20 -2.07 -0.13
N GLU A 97 -20.22 -3.32 -0.61
CA GLU A 97 -19.56 -4.45 0.08
C GLU A 97 -18.03 -4.42 -0.09
N ASN A 98 -17.52 -3.87 -1.19
CA ASN A 98 -16.10 -3.93 -1.56
C ASN A 98 -15.37 -2.58 -1.47
N ALA A 99 -16.07 -1.50 -1.14
CA ALA A 99 -15.52 -0.16 -0.93
C ALA A 99 -14.74 0.40 -2.14
N PHE A 100 -15.14 0.06 -3.37
CA PHE A 100 -14.64 0.78 -4.54
C PHE A 100 -15.20 2.21 -4.55
N ILE A 101 -14.46 3.14 -5.11
CA ILE A 101 -14.96 4.51 -5.28
C ILE A 101 -16.16 4.51 -6.24
N ARG A 102 -16.02 3.80 -7.37
CA ARG A 102 -17.06 3.61 -8.38
C ARG A 102 -16.93 2.23 -9.03
N MET A 103 -18.04 1.67 -9.42
CA MET A 103 -18.10 0.46 -10.27
C MET A 103 -18.95 0.77 -11.51
N GLY A 104 -18.63 0.12 -12.63
CA GLY A 104 -19.35 0.35 -13.84
C GLY A 104 -19.11 -0.71 -14.91
N TYR A 105 -19.77 -0.52 -16.03
CA TYR A 105 -19.52 -1.30 -17.25
C TYR A 105 -19.35 -0.37 -18.44
N ALA A 106 -18.67 -0.83 -19.46
CA ALA A 106 -18.46 -0.11 -20.71
C ALA A 106 -18.84 -0.98 -21.91
N ASP A 107 -19.33 -0.34 -22.96
CA ASP A 107 -19.49 -1.00 -24.26
C ASP A 107 -18.12 -1.10 -24.98
N ILE A 108 -18.08 -1.83 -26.08
CA ILE A 108 -16.87 -2.01 -26.90
C ILE A 108 -16.36 -0.71 -27.53
N ASN A 109 -17.15 0.35 -27.55
CA ASN A 109 -16.78 1.67 -28.06
C ASN A 109 -16.18 2.56 -26.97
N GLY A 110 -16.13 2.08 -25.72
CA GLY A 110 -15.61 2.80 -24.56
C GLY A 110 -16.62 3.68 -23.86
N ASN A 111 -17.90 3.64 -24.20
CA ASN A 111 -18.92 4.35 -23.45
C ASN A 111 -19.17 3.61 -22.14
N ALA A 112 -18.74 4.19 -21.04
CA ALA A 112 -18.84 3.61 -19.71
C ALA A 112 -19.87 4.33 -18.88
N ARG A 113 -20.61 3.58 -18.06
CA ARG A 113 -21.47 4.09 -16.99
C ARG A 113 -20.99 3.54 -15.66
N MET A 114 -20.74 4.43 -14.73
CA MET A 114 -20.21 4.11 -13.41
C MET A 114 -21.16 4.60 -12.34
N VAL A 115 -21.26 3.86 -11.25
CA VAL A 115 -22.08 4.20 -10.08
C VAL A 115 -21.21 4.22 -8.83
N ASP A 116 -21.37 5.26 -8.01
CA ASP A 116 -20.74 5.32 -6.68
C ASP A 116 -21.58 4.61 -5.59
N MET A 117 -21.11 4.65 -4.35
CA MET A 117 -21.80 4.03 -3.21
C MET A 117 -23.13 4.73 -2.88
N GLU A 118 -23.26 5.99 -3.17
CA GLU A 118 -24.48 6.80 -2.97
C GLU A 118 -25.53 6.52 -4.05
N GLY A 119 -25.10 6.05 -5.23
CA GLY A 119 -25.95 5.76 -6.38
C GLY A 119 -25.95 6.87 -7.43
N ASN A 120 -25.01 7.80 -7.36
CA ASN A 120 -24.79 8.76 -8.44
C ASN A 120 -24.19 8.05 -9.63
N VAL A 121 -24.71 8.32 -10.82
CA VAL A 121 -24.26 7.70 -12.06
C VAL A 121 -23.48 8.73 -12.87
N GLU A 122 -22.30 8.29 -13.34
CA GLU A 122 -21.41 9.07 -14.20
C GLU A 122 -21.23 8.36 -15.54
N GLU A 123 -21.22 9.14 -16.62
CA GLU A 123 -20.87 8.66 -17.96
C GLU A 123 -19.45 9.09 -18.31
N VAL A 124 -18.61 8.13 -18.69
CA VAL A 124 -17.20 8.35 -19.01
C VAL A 124 -16.88 7.66 -20.34
N ASN A 125 -16.05 8.30 -21.16
CA ASN A 125 -15.55 7.64 -22.38
C ASN A 125 -14.12 7.13 -22.13
N LEU A 126 -13.95 5.80 -22.20
CA LEU A 126 -12.70 5.10 -21.96
C LEU A 126 -11.93 4.78 -23.25
N LYS A 127 -12.47 5.15 -24.41
CA LYS A 127 -11.86 4.87 -25.72
C LYS A 127 -10.46 5.45 -25.83
N GLY A 128 -9.51 4.62 -26.25
CA GLY A 128 -8.11 5.00 -26.38
C GLY A 128 -7.32 5.01 -25.07
N MET A 129 -7.93 4.66 -23.95
CA MET A 129 -7.21 4.41 -22.72
C MET A 129 -6.57 3.02 -22.75
N ASP A 130 -5.26 2.96 -22.50
CA ASP A 130 -4.45 1.72 -22.59
C ASP A 130 -5.04 0.55 -21.77
N PHE A 131 -5.48 0.82 -20.55
CA PHE A 131 -6.08 -0.23 -19.70
C PHE A 131 -7.39 -0.78 -20.30
N PHE A 132 -8.20 0.07 -20.94
CA PHE A 132 -9.45 -0.35 -21.56
C PHE A 132 -9.18 -1.22 -22.80
N GLU A 133 -8.26 -0.80 -23.65
CA GLU A 133 -7.87 -1.57 -24.84
C GLU A 133 -7.29 -2.95 -24.48
N ARG A 134 -6.49 -3.03 -23.42
CA ARG A 134 -5.98 -4.31 -22.90
C ARG A 134 -7.08 -5.17 -22.29
N ALA A 135 -8.02 -4.58 -21.56
CA ALA A 135 -9.17 -5.30 -21.03
C ALA A 135 -10.02 -5.91 -22.17
N LEU A 136 -10.25 -5.19 -23.27
CA LEU A 136 -10.94 -5.73 -24.44
C LEU A 136 -10.23 -6.94 -25.08
N GLN A 137 -8.91 -7.02 -24.94
CA GLN A 137 -8.11 -8.17 -25.38
C GLN A 137 -8.17 -9.35 -24.41
N GLY A 138 -8.87 -9.22 -23.30
CA GLY A 138 -9.03 -10.24 -22.27
C GLY A 138 -7.94 -10.20 -21.18
N GLU A 139 -7.12 -9.16 -21.13
CA GLU A 139 -6.14 -8.99 -20.06
C GLU A 139 -6.78 -8.36 -18.83
N LYS A 140 -6.38 -8.82 -17.64
CA LYS A 140 -6.61 -8.07 -16.41
C LYS A 140 -5.76 -6.79 -16.47
N SER A 141 -6.39 -5.65 -16.50
CA SER A 141 -5.67 -4.39 -16.72
C SER A 141 -5.94 -3.37 -15.64
N ILE A 142 -4.89 -2.65 -15.26
CA ILE A 142 -4.95 -1.50 -14.35
C ILE A 142 -4.50 -0.29 -15.13
N SER A 143 -5.22 0.83 -14.96
CA SER A 143 -4.80 2.12 -15.50
C SER A 143 -3.60 2.69 -14.76
N ASN A 144 -2.94 3.67 -15.38
CA ASN A 144 -2.14 4.61 -14.62
C ASN A 144 -3.03 5.39 -13.64
N THR A 145 -2.41 5.99 -12.63
CA THR A 145 -3.10 6.84 -11.67
C THR A 145 -3.54 8.15 -12.34
N PHE A 146 -4.81 8.49 -12.21
CA PHE A 146 -5.39 9.74 -12.69
C PHE A 146 -5.88 10.59 -11.50
N ALA A 147 -5.92 11.91 -11.69
CA ALA A 147 -6.65 12.78 -10.78
C ALA A 147 -8.15 12.46 -10.89
N ASP A 148 -8.82 12.31 -9.76
CA ASP A 148 -10.27 12.13 -9.76
C ASP A 148 -10.94 13.44 -10.21
N GLN A 149 -11.83 13.37 -11.19
CA GLN A 149 -12.54 14.57 -11.69
C GLN A 149 -13.60 15.07 -10.72
N GLN A 150 -14.08 14.22 -9.81
CA GLN A 150 -15.09 14.58 -8.82
C GLN A 150 -14.48 15.01 -7.47
N ASP A 151 -13.30 14.50 -7.14
CA ASP A 151 -12.53 14.92 -5.96
C ASP A 151 -11.16 15.44 -6.39
N ALA A 152 -11.03 16.76 -6.46
CA ALA A 152 -9.80 17.42 -6.88
C ALA A 152 -8.56 17.10 -6.03
N SER A 153 -8.74 16.48 -4.85
CA SER A 153 -7.65 16.02 -3.97
C SER A 153 -7.34 14.53 -4.15
N GLY A 154 -8.19 13.79 -4.84
CA GLY A 154 -8.12 12.34 -5.00
C GLY A 154 -7.36 11.89 -6.24
N TYR A 155 -6.78 10.72 -6.16
CA TYR A 155 -6.20 9.98 -7.29
C TYR A 155 -6.82 8.61 -7.36
N ILE A 156 -7.18 8.17 -8.58
CA ILE A 156 -7.85 6.90 -8.84
C ILE A 156 -7.08 6.05 -9.85
N ASN A 157 -7.27 4.73 -9.73
CA ASN A 157 -6.88 3.76 -10.74
C ASN A 157 -8.13 3.00 -11.18
N TYR A 158 -8.23 2.74 -12.47
CA TYR A 158 -9.27 1.88 -13.03
C TYR A 158 -8.76 0.45 -13.13
N PHE A 159 -9.60 -0.49 -12.74
CA PHE A 159 -9.42 -1.92 -12.95
C PHE A 159 -10.38 -2.35 -14.04
N GLY A 160 -9.89 -3.04 -15.07
CA GLY A 160 -10.70 -3.49 -16.19
C GLY A 160 -10.63 -5.01 -16.39
N VAL A 161 -11.79 -5.64 -16.47
CA VAL A 161 -11.95 -7.04 -16.89
C VAL A 161 -12.95 -7.12 -18.03
N ARG A 162 -12.71 -8.04 -18.96
CA ARG A 162 -13.60 -8.27 -20.06
C ARG A 162 -14.80 -9.13 -19.64
N ILE A 163 -15.99 -8.71 -20.06
CA ILE A 163 -17.19 -9.53 -19.99
C ILE A 163 -17.34 -10.21 -21.36
N ASN A 164 -17.25 -11.53 -21.39
CA ASN A 164 -17.44 -12.28 -22.62
C ASN A 164 -18.90 -12.70 -22.75
N ASP A 165 -19.46 -12.67 -23.98
CA ASP A 165 -20.69 -13.37 -24.29
C ASP A 165 -20.49 -14.89 -24.16
N GLY A 166 -21.59 -15.68 -24.26
CA GLY A 166 -21.52 -17.13 -24.19
C GLY A 166 -20.70 -17.79 -25.36
N ASN A 167 -20.32 -16.99 -26.38
CA ASN A 167 -19.53 -17.42 -27.54
C ASN A 167 -18.08 -16.92 -27.47
N GLY A 168 -17.68 -16.20 -26.41
CA GLY A 168 -16.34 -15.67 -26.22
C GLY A 168 -16.07 -14.31 -26.87
N ASN A 169 -17.10 -13.64 -27.42
CA ASN A 169 -16.96 -12.26 -27.89
C ASN A 169 -17.10 -11.26 -26.73
N ALA A 170 -16.51 -10.05 -26.91
CA ALA A 170 -16.63 -8.95 -25.92
C ALA A 170 -17.98 -8.27 -26.03
#